data_b819f479a6607b3e1cf4012863a9926c
#
_entry.id   b819f479a6607b3e1cf4012863a9926c
#
_cell.length_a   1.000
_cell.length_b   1.000
_cell.length_c   1.000
_cell.angle_alpha   90.00
_cell.angle_beta   90.00
_cell.angle_gamma   90.00
#
_symmetry.space_group_name_H-M   'P 1'
#
loop_
_entity.id
_entity.type
_entity.pdbx_description
1 polymer ?
#
loop_
_entity_poly.entity_id
_entity_poly.type
_entity_poly.pdbx_seq_one_letter_code
_entity_poly.pdbx_strand_id
1 'polypeptide(L)'
;MNVADETLIKWANTHLPDNLQITDPTGPLCGGLGLLRLAESIKGRPSSPPVPDSAFPTDPNDDKLDGLFRLFDFLLDNDVKMGSVSINDVRQGKRDKILQLLRALKAWEDKRRALANTIARGSIPTNAGFMLPVVIS
;
A
#
# COMPACT_ATOMS: atom_id res chain seq x y z
N MET A 1 -0.85 -16.18 15.08
CA MET A 1 -0.09 -15.16 14.31
C MET A 1 1.28 -15.03 14.96
N ASN A 2 2.34 -15.02 14.16
CA ASN A 2 3.69 -14.92 14.71
C ASN A 2 4.09 -13.46 14.95
N VAL A 3 5.23 -13.27 15.63
CA VAL A 3 5.70 -11.93 16.00
C VAL A 3 5.93 -11.04 14.77
N ALA A 4 6.45 -11.61 13.68
CA ALA A 4 6.70 -10.85 12.47
C ALA A 4 5.40 -10.32 11.86
N ASP A 5 4.36 -11.15 11.86
CA ASP A 5 3.05 -10.74 11.35
C ASP A 5 2.42 -9.66 12.23
N GLU A 6 2.54 -9.81 13.56
CA GLU A 6 2.03 -8.82 14.50
C GLU A 6 2.72 -7.48 14.31
N THR A 7 4.03 -7.49 14.13
CA THR A 7 4.81 -6.27 13.90
C THR A 7 4.38 -5.60 12.60
N LEU A 8 4.16 -6.39 11.57
CA LEU A 8 3.71 -5.89 10.28
C LEU A 8 2.33 -5.22 10.38
N ILE A 9 1.42 -5.85 11.13
CA ILE A 9 0.08 -5.29 11.33
C ILE A 9 0.14 -4.00 12.15
N LYS A 10 0.97 -3.95 13.19
CA LYS A 10 1.15 -2.71 13.95
C LYS A 10 1.68 -1.59 13.07
N TRP A 11 2.64 -1.91 12.22
CA TRP A 11 3.15 -0.92 11.27
C TRP A 11 2.03 -0.40 10.36
N ALA A 12 1.25 -1.30 9.76
CA ALA A 12 0.15 -0.90 8.88
C ALA A 12 -0.84 0.02 9.61
N ASN A 13 -1.14 -0.30 10.86
CA ASN A 13 -2.08 0.47 11.65
C ASN A 13 -1.59 1.89 11.94
N THR A 14 -0.29 2.16 11.90
CA THR A 14 0.20 3.53 12.05
C THR A 14 -0.21 4.42 10.88
N HIS A 15 -0.58 3.84 9.75
CA HIS A 15 -1.02 4.56 8.57
C HIS A 15 -2.54 4.64 8.44
N LEU A 16 -3.29 3.89 9.23
CA LEU A 16 -4.71 3.72 9.03
C LEU A 16 -5.54 4.46 10.07
N PRO A 17 -6.67 5.07 9.67
CA PRO A 17 -7.58 5.69 10.63
C PRO A 17 -8.25 4.64 11.52
N ASP A 18 -8.90 5.08 12.59
CA ASP A 18 -9.47 4.19 13.59
C ASP A 18 -10.45 3.18 13.01
N ASN A 19 -11.27 3.61 12.05
CA ASN A 19 -12.28 2.74 11.44
C ASN A 19 -11.69 1.67 10.52
N LEU A 20 -10.40 1.75 10.19
CA LEU A 20 -9.73 0.79 9.31
C LEU A 20 -8.60 0.05 10.01
N GLN A 21 -8.48 0.16 11.33
CA GLN A 21 -7.45 -0.56 12.08
C GLN A 21 -7.59 -2.07 11.89
N ILE A 22 -6.45 -2.71 11.69
CA ILE A 22 -6.40 -4.16 11.44
C ILE A 22 -6.28 -4.88 12.76
N THR A 23 -7.23 -5.75 13.06
CA THR A 23 -7.12 -6.67 14.20
C THR A 23 -6.92 -8.09 13.71
N ASP A 24 -7.44 -8.40 12.53
CA ASP A 24 -7.31 -9.69 11.87
C ASP A 24 -7.08 -9.40 10.39
N PRO A 25 -5.99 -9.89 9.78
CA PRO A 25 -5.68 -9.56 8.40
C PRO A 25 -6.73 -10.01 7.38
N THR A 26 -7.62 -10.91 7.76
CA THR A 26 -8.70 -11.32 6.84
C THR A 26 -9.93 -10.43 6.94
N GLY A 27 -10.18 -9.83 8.09
CA GLY A 27 -11.41 -9.05 8.33
C GLY A 27 -11.41 -7.69 7.62
N PRO A 28 -10.81 -6.66 8.24
CA PRO A 28 -10.90 -5.29 7.67
C PRO A 28 -10.25 -5.15 6.32
N LEU A 29 -9.31 -6.02 5.95
CA LEU A 29 -8.63 -5.95 4.67
C LEU A 29 -9.32 -6.73 3.56
N CYS A 30 -10.29 -7.55 3.90
CA CYS A 30 -11.10 -8.24 2.92
C CYS A 30 -11.80 -7.19 2.05
N GLY A 31 -11.65 -7.29 0.75
CA GLY A 31 -12.21 -6.31 -0.17
C GLY A 31 -11.25 -5.22 -0.61
N GLY A 32 -10.19 -4.97 0.14
CA GLY A 32 -9.09 -4.12 -0.33
C GLY A 32 -9.12 -2.64 0.07
N LEU A 33 -10.19 -2.15 0.71
CA LEU A 33 -10.28 -0.73 1.08
C LEU A 33 -9.12 -0.30 1.98
N GLY A 34 -8.86 -1.05 3.04
CA GLY A 34 -7.77 -0.75 3.96
C GLY A 34 -6.42 -0.77 3.24
N LEU A 35 -6.24 -1.70 2.31
CA LEU A 35 -4.99 -1.80 1.56
C LEU A 35 -4.76 -0.58 0.68
N LEU A 36 -5.82 -0.08 0.02
CA LEU A 36 -5.68 1.13 -0.79
C LEU A 36 -5.36 2.34 0.07
N ARG A 37 -6.06 2.52 1.20
CA ARG A 37 -5.81 3.65 2.09
C ARG A 37 -4.39 3.59 2.67
N LEU A 38 -3.91 2.40 2.99
CA LEU A 38 -2.53 2.20 3.42
C LEU A 38 -1.54 2.63 2.31
N ALA A 39 -1.76 2.17 1.09
CA ALA A 39 -0.90 2.53 -0.03
C ALA A 39 -0.90 4.04 -0.29
N GLU A 40 -2.06 4.66 -0.24
CA GLU A 40 -2.16 6.12 -0.39
C GLU A 40 -1.41 6.86 0.71
N SER A 41 -1.49 6.37 1.94
CA SER A 41 -0.75 6.96 3.06
C SER A 41 0.76 6.87 2.86
N ILE A 42 1.24 5.74 2.39
CA ILE A 42 2.67 5.56 2.09
C ILE A 42 3.09 6.52 0.98
N LYS A 43 2.26 6.65 -0.05
CA LYS A 43 2.54 7.57 -1.17
C LYS A 43 2.52 9.03 -0.72
N GLY A 44 1.71 9.34 0.29
CA GLY A 44 1.55 10.70 0.80
C GLY A 44 0.51 11.52 0.05
N ARG A 45 -0.32 10.88 -0.76
CA ARG A 45 -1.41 11.56 -1.47
C ARG A 45 -2.46 10.56 -1.94
N PRO A 46 -3.71 11.02 -2.12
CA PRO A 46 -4.79 10.14 -2.56
C PRO A 46 -4.64 9.73 -4.02
N SER A 47 -5.39 8.71 -4.41
CA SER A 47 -5.52 8.31 -5.80
C SER A 47 -6.17 9.42 -6.62
N SER A 48 -5.83 9.49 -7.89
CA SER A 48 -6.40 10.47 -8.81
C SER A 48 -6.94 9.75 -10.05
N PRO A 49 -8.25 9.82 -10.29
CA PRO A 49 -9.29 10.46 -9.48
C PRO A 49 -9.50 9.72 -8.15
N PRO A 50 -10.13 10.36 -7.16
CA PRO A 50 -10.35 9.73 -5.86
C PRO A 50 -11.19 8.46 -5.97
N VAL A 51 -10.88 7.49 -5.12
CA VAL A 51 -11.59 6.22 -5.06
C VAL A 51 -12.50 6.25 -3.83
N PRO A 52 -13.83 6.21 -4.00
CA PRO A 52 -14.73 6.22 -2.84
C PRO A 52 -14.72 4.87 -2.13
N ASP A 53 -15.03 4.89 -0.83
CA ASP A 53 -15.14 3.67 -0.04
C ASP A 53 -16.16 2.70 -0.64
N SER A 54 -17.21 3.24 -1.24
CA SER A 54 -18.28 2.43 -1.83
C SER A 54 -17.85 1.64 -3.06
N ALA A 55 -16.65 1.89 -3.59
CA ALA A 55 -16.14 1.14 -4.74
C ALA A 55 -15.64 -0.26 -4.37
N PHE A 56 -15.56 -0.57 -3.07
CA PHE A 56 -15.02 -1.85 -2.60
C PHE A 56 -16.13 -2.79 -2.15
N PRO A 57 -15.93 -4.11 -2.31
CA PRO A 57 -16.91 -5.06 -1.80
C PRO A 57 -16.94 -5.03 -0.27
N THR A 58 -18.12 -5.25 0.31
CA THR A 58 -18.30 -5.24 1.76
C THR A 58 -18.24 -6.63 2.37
N ASP A 59 -18.36 -7.66 1.54
CA ASP A 59 -18.25 -9.05 1.98
C ASP A 59 -17.83 -9.93 0.79
N PRO A 60 -17.46 -11.21 1.03
CA PRO A 60 -16.98 -12.08 -0.04
C PRO A 60 -17.99 -12.37 -1.16
N ASN A 61 -19.27 -12.13 -0.93
CA ASN A 61 -20.31 -12.36 -1.94
C ASN A 61 -20.60 -11.11 -2.78
N ASP A 62 -20.04 -9.98 -2.41
CA ASP A 62 -20.23 -8.73 -3.14
C ASP A 62 -19.38 -8.75 -4.42
N ASP A 63 -19.99 -8.44 -5.55
CA ASP A 63 -19.34 -8.50 -6.85
C ASP A 63 -18.63 -7.21 -7.25
N LYS A 64 -18.60 -6.21 -6.40
CA LYS A 64 -17.91 -4.96 -6.74
C LYS A 64 -16.41 -5.18 -6.85
N LEU A 65 -15.86 -4.80 -7.99
CA LEU A 65 -14.42 -4.94 -8.25
C LEU A 65 -13.75 -3.60 -8.56
N ASP A 66 -14.50 -2.53 -8.71
CA ASP A 66 -13.95 -1.23 -9.14
C ASP A 66 -12.82 -0.76 -8.24
N GLY A 67 -13.03 -0.81 -6.93
CA GLY A 67 -12.01 -0.41 -5.98
C GLY A 67 -10.79 -1.31 -6.01
N LEU A 68 -11.01 -2.60 -6.21
CA LEU A 68 -9.90 -3.56 -6.31
C LEU A 68 -9.08 -3.33 -7.58
N PHE A 69 -9.71 -3.04 -8.70
CA PHE A 69 -8.98 -2.66 -9.90
C PHE A 69 -8.15 -1.41 -9.66
N ARG A 70 -8.71 -0.42 -9.00
CA ARG A 70 -7.99 0.82 -8.68
C ARG A 70 -6.82 0.55 -7.73
N LEU A 71 -7.01 -0.33 -6.75
CA LEU A 71 -5.93 -0.73 -5.84
C LEU A 71 -4.77 -1.34 -6.64
N PHE A 72 -5.06 -2.30 -7.48
CA PHE A 72 -4.00 -2.99 -8.22
C PHE A 72 -3.34 -2.09 -9.26
N ASP A 73 -4.11 -1.21 -9.90
CA ASP A 73 -3.54 -0.20 -10.80
C ASP A 73 -2.57 0.72 -10.03
N PHE A 74 -2.96 1.16 -8.84
CA PHE A 74 -2.11 2.00 -8.00
C PHE A 74 -0.79 1.28 -7.67
N LEU A 75 -0.89 0.01 -7.27
CA LEU A 75 0.29 -0.77 -6.91
C LEU A 75 1.22 -0.98 -8.11
N LEU A 76 0.66 -1.27 -9.26
CA LEU A 76 1.44 -1.45 -10.48
C LEU A 76 2.09 -0.14 -10.93
N ASP A 77 1.36 0.95 -10.88
CA ASP A 77 1.86 2.27 -11.27
C ASP A 77 3.01 2.73 -10.38
N ASN A 78 3.04 2.28 -9.13
CA ASN A 78 4.07 2.65 -8.19
C ASN A 78 5.15 1.57 -8.04
N ASP A 79 5.12 0.58 -8.89
CA ASP A 79 6.12 -0.49 -8.94
C ASP A 79 6.25 -1.27 -7.63
N VAL A 80 5.12 -1.48 -6.96
CA VAL A 80 5.07 -2.31 -5.75
C VAL A 80 5.17 -3.77 -6.18
N LYS A 81 6.10 -4.50 -5.60
CA LYS A 81 6.38 -5.89 -5.98
C LYS A 81 5.44 -6.84 -5.22
N MET A 82 4.29 -7.09 -5.78
CA MET A 82 3.23 -7.87 -5.12
C MET A 82 3.42 -9.39 -5.18
N GLY A 83 4.28 -9.86 -6.06
CA GLY A 83 4.45 -11.30 -6.25
C GLY A 83 3.19 -11.93 -6.86
N SER A 84 2.72 -13.01 -6.27
CA SER A 84 1.60 -13.79 -6.81
C SER A 84 0.23 -13.37 -6.31
N VAL A 85 0.11 -12.26 -5.58
CA VAL A 85 -1.18 -11.82 -5.06
C VAL A 85 -2.08 -11.35 -6.20
N SER A 86 -3.32 -11.84 -6.22
CA SER A 86 -4.31 -11.48 -7.22
C SER A 86 -5.46 -10.70 -6.61
N ILE A 87 -6.25 -10.07 -7.48
CA ILE A 87 -7.47 -9.37 -7.06
C ILE A 87 -8.40 -10.32 -6.31
N ASN A 88 -8.56 -11.53 -6.81
CA ASN A 88 -9.45 -12.50 -6.19
C ASN A 88 -8.94 -12.93 -4.81
N ASP A 89 -7.63 -13.01 -4.61
CA ASP A 89 -7.05 -13.32 -3.31
C ASP A 89 -7.45 -12.29 -2.27
N VAL A 90 -7.39 -11.01 -2.63
CA VAL A 90 -7.75 -9.92 -1.73
C VAL A 90 -9.26 -9.92 -1.49
N ARG A 91 -10.05 -10.08 -2.54
CA ARG A 91 -11.51 -10.11 -2.43
C ARG A 91 -11.98 -11.21 -1.48
N GLN A 92 -11.34 -12.37 -1.52
CA GLN A 92 -11.71 -13.50 -0.68
C GLN A 92 -11.08 -13.45 0.72
N GLY A 93 -10.24 -12.45 0.99
CA GLY A 93 -9.64 -12.31 2.30
C GLY A 93 -8.63 -13.40 2.62
N LYS A 94 -7.89 -13.89 1.61
CA LYS A 94 -6.89 -14.94 1.83
C LYS A 94 -5.74 -14.39 2.67
N ARG A 95 -5.64 -14.87 3.90
CA ARG A 95 -4.72 -14.35 4.90
C ARG A 95 -3.28 -14.28 4.42
N ASP A 96 -2.76 -15.38 3.87
CA ASP A 96 -1.36 -15.44 3.46
C ASP A 96 -1.07 -14.44 2.35
N LYS A 97 -2.01 -14.26 1.43
CA LYS A 97 -1.87 -13.32 0.33
C LYS A 97 -1.94 -11.87 0.80
N ILE A 98 -2.83 -11.59 1.74
CA ILE A 98 -2.94 -10.26 2.32
C ILE A 98 -1.67 -9.92 3.08
N LEU A 99 -1.13 -10.85 3.87
CA LEU A 99 0.14 -10.63 4.56
C LEU A 99 1.29 -10.43 3.57
N GLN A 100 1.29 -11.18 2.47
CA GLN A 100 2.29 -11.00 1.42
C GLN A 100 2.22 -9.58 0.84
N LEU A 101 1.01 -9.07 0.60
CA LEU A 101 0.84 -7.72 0.08
C LEU A 101 1.27 -6.68 1.11
N LEU A 102 0.97 -6.88 2.39
CA LEU A 102 1.44 -5.98 3.44
C LEU A 102 2.97 -5.93 3.49
N ARG A 103 3.63 -7.07 3.34
CA ARG A 103 5.10 -7.10 3.28
C ARG A 103 5.64 -6.34 2.07
N ALA A 104 4.95 -6.45 0.94
CA ALA A 104 5.34 -5.71 -0.26
C ALA A 104 5.20 -4.21 -0.07
N LEU A 105 4.13 -3.78 0.58
CA LEU A 105 3.90 -2.36 0.88
C LEU A 105 4.94 -1.83 1.88
N LYS A 106 5.30 -2.63 2.88
CA LYS A 106 6.34 -2.25 3.83
C LYS A 106 7.69 -2.09 3.14
N ALA A 107 8.05 -3.02 2.27
CA ALA A 107 9.29 -2.93 1.51
C ALA A 107 9.31 -1.69 0.61
N TRP A 108 8.17 -1.36 0.01
CA TRP A 108 8.03 -0.17 -0.80
C TRP A 108 8.21 1.11 0.04
N GLU A 109 7.61 1.17 1.22
CA GLU A 109 7.81 2.30 2.12
C GLU A 109 9.28 2.44 2.51
N ASP A 110 9.92 1.34 2.88
CA ASP A 110 11.33 1.37 3.28
C ASP A 110 12.22 1.89 2.16
N LYS A 111 11.94 1.48 0.93
CA LYS A 111 12.69 1.94 -0.24
C LYS A 111 12.48 3.44 -0.46
N ARG A 112 11.25 3.93 -0.31
CA ARG A 112 10.95 5.35 -0.46
C ARG A 112 11.67 6.17 0.61
N ARG A 113 11.69 5.70 1.85
CA ARG A 113 12.39 6.38 2.95
C ARG A 113 13.89 6.41 2.71
N ALA A 114 14.48 5.31 2.26
CA ALA A 114 15.90 5.26 1.98
C ALA A 114 16.28 6.26 0.89
N LEU A 115 15.48 6.35 -0.17
CA LEU A 115 15.71 7.30 -1.24
C LEU A 115 15.59 8.75 -0.75
N ALA A 116 14.57 9.05 0.03
CA ALA A 116 14.37 10.39 0.59
C ALA A 116 15.53 10.79 1.50
N ASN A 117 16.02 9.87 2.33
CA ASN A 117 17.16 10.12 3.20
C ASN A 117 18.44 10.39 2.40
N THR A 118 18.64 9.67 1.33
CA THR A 118 19.78 9.86 0.44
C THR A 118 19.75 11.26 -0.16
N ILE A 119 18.61 11.68 -0.64
CA ILE A 119 18.41 13.01 -1.21
C ILE A 119 18.64 14.08 -0.14
N ALA A 120 18.05 13.89 1.04
CA ALA A 120 18.15 14.87 2.14
C ALA A 120 19.58 15.07 2.62
N ARG A 121 20.42 14.03 2.53
CA ARG A 121 21.83 14.13 2.94
C ARG A 121 22.71 14.73 1.87
N GLY A 122 22.17 15.02 0.69
CA GLY A 122 22.97 15.54 -0.39
C GLY A 122 23.94 14.51 -0.97
N SER A 123 23.66 13.23 -0.77
CA SER A 123 24.51 12.15 -1.26
C SER A 123 24.46 12.02 -2.78
N ILE A 124 23.42 12.53 -3.38
CA ILE A 124 23.32 12.53 -4.84
C ILE A 124 24.18 13.65 -5.37
N PRO A 125 25.10 13.38 -6.27
CA PRO A 125 25.96 14.40 -6.86
C PRO A 125 25.10 15.44 -7.52
N THR A 126 25.45 16.61 -7.19
CA THR A 126 24.71 17.63 -7.81
C THR A 126 25.55 18.28 -8.83
N ASN A 127 25.73 18.16 -8.76
CA ASN A 127 26.11 18.66 -9.38
C ASN A 127 25.88 19.22 -9.90
N ALA A 128 26.02 19.52 -10.07
CA ALA A 128 25.77 19.93 -10.34
C ALA A 128 25.14 20.36 -10.79
N GLY A 129 24.92 20.43 -10.95
CA GLY A 129 24.26 20.79 -11.37
C GLY A 129 23.21 20.62 -11.63
N PHE A 130 23.04 20.27 -11.69
CA PHE A 130 22.39 19.96 -11.92
C PHE A 130 21.28 20.02 -11.79
N MET A 131 21.09 19.85 -11.96
CA MET A 131 20.34 19.66 -11.84
C MET A 131 19.47 19.41 -11.51
N LEU A 132 19.25 19.26 -11.55
CA LEU A 132 18.68 18.80 -11.23
C LEU A 132 17.79 18.71 -10.75
N PRO A 133 17.54 18.96 -10.68
CA PRO A 133 16.79 18.67 -10.13
C PRO A 133 15.83 18.34 -9.86
N VAL A 134 15.60 18.12 -10.27
CA VAL A 134 15.04 17.74 -10.23
C VAL A 134 14.29 17.22 -9.96
N VAL A 135 14.11 17.01 -10.20
CA VAL A 135 13.60 16.27 -10.23
C VAL A 135 13.06 15.71 -9.44
N ILE A 136 13.13 15.78 -9.12
CA ILE A 136 12.69 15.06 -8.34
C ILE A 136 11.40 15.15 -8.01
N SER A 137 10.66 15.13 -8.26
CA SER A 137 9.36 15.30 -7.83
C SER A 137 8.44 14.31 -7.61
#